data_da9146a2120ca98253d6987000965515
#
_entry.id   da9146a2120ca98253d6987000965515
#
_cell.length_a   1.000
_cell.length_b   1.000
_cell.length_c   1.000
_cell.angle_alpha   90.00
_cell.angle_beta   90.00
_cell.angle_gamma   90.00
#
_symmetry.space_group_name_H-M   'P 1'
#
loop_
_entity.id
_entity.type
_entity.pdbx_description
1 polymer ?
#
loop_
_entity_poly.entity_id
_entity_poly.type
_entity_poly.pdbx_seq_one_letter_code
_entity_poly.pdbx_strand_id
1 'polypeptide(L)'
;STQADRHRAVAEQMLAEGKAYKCFATPEELTEMRELAKAEGRNPGYDGRWRDRDPSEAPAGTPFVIRVKTPSDGSTVINDVVQGRVEVQNAEIDDFVLLRADGSPTYMLAVCVDDHDMGVTHVIRGDDHLNNAFRQAQIYAAAGWDLPSFGHIPLIHGADGAKLSKRHGAVGVEEYRDQGYLVESVFNALLRLGWSHGDDEIISREQAVEWFDLPDVNKGASRLDMDKMLALNAHYLKEKPAADLLALARP
;
A
#
# COMPACT_ATOMS: atom_id res chain seq x y z
N SER A 1 12.91 -6.35 12.12
CA SER A 1 11.58 -6.83 12.55
C SER A 1 11.75 -7.88 13.64
N THR A 2 10.94 -7.84 14.66
CA THR A 2 10.90 -8.87 15.71
C THR A 2 10.36 -10.21 15.20
N GLN A 3 9.75 -10.22 14.00
CA GLN A 3 9.14 -11.38 13.35
C GLN A 3 10.01 -11.99 12.22
N ALA A 4 11.30 -11.63 12.14
CA ALA A 4 12.17 -12.07 11.04
C ALA A 4 12.24 -13.60 10.88
N ASP A 5 12.24 -14.34 11.99
CA ASP A 5 12.28 -15.81 11.97
C ASP A 5 10.98 -16.41 11.43
N ARG A 6 9.83 -15.80 11.75
CA ARG A 6 8.53 -16.20 11.19
C ARG A 6 8.46 -15.97 9.69
N HIS A 7 8.91 -14.79 9.21
CA HIS A 7 8.98 -14.49 7.77
C HIS A 7 9.87 -15.49 7.02
N ARG A 8 11.01 -15.84 7.62
CA ARG A 8 11.93 -16.85 7.06
C ARG A 8 11.25 -18.22 6.97
N ALA A 9 10.61 -18.66 8.06
CA ALA A 9 9.91 -19.93 8.10
C ALA A 9 8.85 -20.06 7.00
N VAL A 10 8.07 -19.00 6.74
CA VAL A 10 7.07 -19.00 5.66
C VAL A 10 7.72 -19.12 4.29
N ALA A 11 8.81 -18.38 4.00
CA ALA A 11 9.50 -18.49 2.73
C ALA A 11 10.14 -19.88 2.53
N GLU A 12 10.69 -20.47 3.58
CA GLU A 12 11.24 -21.83 3.56
C GLU A 12 10.16 -22.89 3.35
N GLN A 13 8.98 -22.71 3.94
CA GLN A 13 7.81 -23.55 3.68
C GLN A 13 7.43 -23.49 2.20
N MET A 14 7.27 -22.28 1.64
CA MET A 14 6.96 -22.11 0.21
C MET A 14 8.03 -22.78 -0.68
N LEU A 15 9.31 -22.70 -0.30
CA LEU A 15 10.40 -23.35 -0.99
C LEU A 15 10.26 -24.88 -0.96
N ALA A 16 9.95 -25.45 0.20
CA ALA A 16 9.75 -26.88 0.38
C ALA A 16 8.55 -27.42 -0.40
N GLU A 17 7.50 -26.61 -0.54
CA GLU A 17 6.27 -26.92 -1.28
C GLU A 17 6.40 -26.66 -2.81
N GLY A 18 7.55 -26.17 -3.28
CA GLY A 18 7.76 -25.85 -4.70
C GLY A 18 7.01 -24.58 -5.17
N LYS A 19 6.51 -23.76 -4.22
CA LYS A 19 5.87 -22.45 -4.47
C LYS A 19 6.87 -21.31 -4.54
N ALA A 20 8.12 -21.58 -4.22
CA ALA A 20 9.26 -20.70 -4.32
C ALA A 20 10.49 -21.45 -4.79
N TYR A 21 11.56 -20.77 -5.15
CA TYR A 21 12.81 -21.37 -5.59
C TYR A 21 14.02 -20.50 -5.23
N LYS A 22 15.20 -21.12 -5.19
CA LYS A 22 16.47 -20.45 -4.99
C LYS A 22 16.93 -19.81 -6.30
N CYS A 23 17.28 -18.54 -6.24
CA CYS A 23 17.80 -17.80 -7.38
C CYS A 23 19.24 -17.35 -7.07
N PHE A 24 20.18 -17.78 -7.90
CA PHE A 24 21.61 -17.49 -7.78
C PHE A 24 22.07 -16.45 -8.80
N ALA A 25 21.16 -15.74 -9.46
CA ALA A 25 21.50 -14.68 -10.40
C ALA A 25 22.31 -13.57 -9.71
N THR A 26 23.44 -13.22 -10.32
CA THR A 26 24.32 -12.17 -9.79
C THR A 26 23.74 -10.77 -10.04
N PRO A 27 24.21 -9.73 -9.32
CA PRO A 27 23.82 -8.35 -9.61
C PRO A 27 24.12 -7.92 -11.04
N GLU A 28 25.25 -8.40 -11.61
CA GLU A 28 25.67 -8.12 -12.98
C GLU A 28 24.70 -8.73 -13.99
N GLU A 29 24.38 -10.02 -13.83
CA GLU A 29 23.38 -10.71 -14.67
C GLU A 29 22.02 -10.04 -14.60
N LEU A 30 21.59 -9.59 -13.43
CA LEU A 30 20.31 -8.89 -13.27
C LEU A 30 20.33 -7.50 -13.92
N THR A 31 21.46 -6.83 -13.93
CA THR A 31 21.64 -5.54 -14.61
C THR A 31 21.58 -5.73 -16.12
N GLU A 32 22.35 -6.66 -16.66
CA GLU A 32 22.34 -6.99 -18.10
C GLU A 32 20.94 -7.37 -18.59
N MET A 33 20.25 -8.23 -17.83
CA MET A 33 18.87 -8.63 -18.12
C MET A 33 17.93 -7.44 -18.23
N ARG A 34 18.01 -6.47 -17.27
CA ARG A 34 17.17 -5.28 -17.27
C ARG A 34 17.47 -4.33 -18.43
N GLU A 35 18.75 -4.16 -18.76
CA GLU A 35 19.18 -3.34 -19.89
C GLU A 35 18.69 -3.93 -21.21
N LEU A 36 18.81 -5.25 -21.38
CA LEU A 36 18.31 -5.95 -22.56
C LEU A 36 16.79 -5.80 -22.68
N ALA A 37 16.05 -6.05 -21.61
CA ALA A 37 14.59 -5.92 -21.60
C ALA A 37 14.17 -4.49 -21.97
N LYS A 38 14.86 -3.48 -21.43
CA LYS A 38 14.62 -2.06 -21.74
C LYS A 38 14.91 -1.74 -23.21
N ALA A 39 16.01 -2.27 -23.76
CA ALA A 39 16.36 -2.07 -25.17
C ALA A 39 15.32 -2.68 -26.12
N GLU A 40 14.69 -3.78 -25.71
CA GLU A 40 13.63 -4.47 -26.46
C GLU A 40 12.23 -3.94 -26.17
N GLY A 41 12.08 -2.90 -25.34
CA GLY A 41 10.78 -2.33 -24.96
C GLY A 41 9.91 -3.25 -24.08
N ARG A 42 10.53 -4.26 -23.45
CA ARG A 42 9.86 -5.18 -22.52
C ARG A 42 9.91 -4.67 -21.09
N ASN A 43 9.03 -5.19 -20.25
CA ASN A 43 9.07 -4.95 -18.80
C ASN A 43 10.43 -5.47 -18.24
N PRO A 44 11.21 -4.65 -17.50
CA PRO A 44 12.49 -5.05 -16.90
C PRO A 44 12.36 -5.94 -15.66
N GLY A 45 11.26 -6.68 -15.53
CA GLY A 45 11.05 -7.69 -14.50
C GLY A 45 12.07 -8.82 -14.58
N TYR A 46 12.09 -9.68 -13.56
CA TYR A 46 12.97 -10.83 -13.54
C TYR A 46 12.52 -11.88 -14.57
N ASP A 47 13.48 -12.41 -15.37
CA ASP A 47 13.21 -13.28 -16.53
C ASP A 47 13.00 -14.76 -16.18
N GLY A 48 13.05 -15.12 -14.90
CA GLY A 48 12.82 -16.51 -14.47
C GLY A 48 13.99 -17.47 -14.70
N ARG A 49 15.20 -16.97 -15.04
CA ARG A 49 16.36 -17.81 -15.43
C ARG A 49 16.75 -18.90 -14.44
N TRP A 50 16.37 -18.80 -13.16
CA TRP A 50 16.60 -19.84 -12.15
C TRP A 50 15.33 -20.60 -11.75
N ARG A 51 14.19 -20.29 -12.35
CA ARG A 51 12.88 -20.81 -11.94
C ARG A 51 12.77 -22.34 -11.98
N ASP A 52 13.34 -22.96 -13.02
CA ASP A 52 13.25 -24.40 -13.27
C ASP A 52 14.64 -25.06 -13.36
N ARG A 53 15.70 -24.34 -12.96
CA ARG A 53 17.06 -24.88 -12.89
C ARG A 53 17.30 -25.61 -11.59
N ASP A 54 18.17 -26.63 -11.64
CA ASP A 54 18.62 -27.34 -10.45
C ASP A 54 19.53 -26.42 -9.62
N PRO A 55 19.24 -26.20 -8.31
CA PRO A 55 20.13 -25.43 -7.45
C PRO A 55 21.57 -25.94 -7.39
N SER A 56 21.83 -27.23 -7.69
CA SER A 56 23.16 -27.82 -7.74
C SER A 56 24.03 -27.31 -8.91
N GLU A 57 23.42 -26.64 -9.90
CA GLU A 57 24.17 -25.99 -10.98
C GLU A 57 24.98 -24.76 -10.51
N ALA A 58 24.56 -24.18 -9.35
CA ALA A 58 25.34 -23.10 -8.74
C ALA A 58 26.53 -23.67 -7.95
N PRO A 59 27.71 -23.01 -8.01
CA PRO A 59 28.85 -23.39 -7.19
C PRO A 59 28.51 -23.48 -5.70
N ALA A 60 29.11 -24.44 -5.01
CA ALA A 60 28.87 -24.59 -3.56
C ALA A 60 29.22 -23.29 -2.81
N GLY A 61 28.32 -22.87 -1.91
CA GLY A 61 28.49 -21.65 -1.11
C GLY A 61 28.09 -20.35 -1.82
N THR A 62 27.58 -20.43 -3.07
CA THR A 62 27.07 -19.23 -3.77
C THR A 62 25.86 -18.65 -2.99
N PRO A 63 25.87 -17.34 -2.66
CA PRO A 63 24.70 -16.70 -2.07
C PRO A 63 23.49 -16.78 -3.00
N PHE A 64 22.30 -16.95 -2.42
CA PHE A 64 21.06 -16.98 -3.19
C PHE A 64 19.97 -16.14 -2.51
N VAL A 65 18.98 -15.75 -3.29
CA VAL A 65 17.73 -15.20 -2.80
C VAL A 65 16.60 -16.23 -3.00
N ILE A 66 15.55 -16.15 -2.21
CA ILE A 66 14.33 -16.94 -2.43
C ILE A 66 13.33 -16.07 -3.19
N ARG A 67 12.85 -16.58 -4.34
CA ARG A 67 11.82 -15.93 -5.15
C ARG A 67 10.52 -16.75 -5.11
N VAL A 68 9.40 -16.04 -5.10
CA VAL A 68 8.10 -16.70 -5.30
C VAL A 68 8.01 -17.24 -6.73
N LYS A 69 7.29 -18.35 -6.91
CA LYS A 69 6.98 -18.92 -8.22
C LYS A 69 5.57 -18.49 -8.63
N THR A 70 5.46 -17.35 -9.33
CA THR A 70 4.19 -16.80 -9.79
C THR A 70 3.61 -17.59 -10.96
N PRO A 71 2.29 -17.67 -11.16
CA PRO A 71 1.71 -18.22 -12.39
C PRO A 71 2.15 -17.40 -13.60
N SER A 72 2.43 -18.06 -14.74
CA SER A 72 2.76 -17.38 -16.00
C SER A 72 1.52 -17.09 -16.85
N ASP A 73 0.49 -17.94 -16.70
CA ASP A 73 -0.72 -17.88 -17.50
C ASP A 73 -1.92 -17.33 -16.72
N GLY A 74 -2.92 -16.82 -17.45
CA GLY A 74 -4.12 -16.25 -16.87
C GLY A 74 -3.91 -14.86 -16.29
N SER A 75 -4.79 -14.48 -15.38
CA SER A 75 -4.78 -13.15 -14.75
C SER A 75 -5.03 -13.22 -13.25
N THR A 76 -4.52 -12.21 -12.56
CA THR A 76 -4.83 -11.97 -11.15
C THR A 76 -5.84 -10.85 -11.05
N VAL A 77 -6.93 -11.11 -10.34
CA VAL A 77 -8.03 -10.15 -10.12
C VAL A 77 -8.05 -9.73 -8.65
N ILE A 78 -8.10 -8.44 -8.43
CA ILE A 78 -8.40 -7.84 -7.12
C ILE A 78 -9.76 -7.17 -7.22
N ASN A 79 -10.70 -7.60 -6.39
CA ASN A 79 -11.98 -6.91 -6.20
C ASN A 79 -11.79 -5.88 -5.10
N ASP A 80 -11.30 -4.72 -5.50
CA ASP A 80 -11.02 -3.62 -4.58
C ASP A 80 -12.31 -2.93 -4.17
N VAL A 81 -12.47 -2.67 -2.88
CA VAL A 81 -13.72 -2.09 -2.35
C VAL A 81 -13.95 -0.67 -2.87
N VAL A 82 -12.87 0.08 -3.12
CA VAL A 82 -12.93 1.46 -3.63
C VAL A 82 -12.79 1.50 -5.15
N GLN A 83 -11.72 0.87 -5.71
CA GLN A 83 -11.41 0.94 -7.14
C GLN A 83 -12.28 0.02 -7.99
N GLY A 84 -12.94 -0.97 -7.36
CA GLY A 84 -13.71 -1.99 -8.04
C GLY A 84 -12.82 -3.13 -8.56
N ARG A 85 -13.28 -3.83 -9.60
CA ARG A 85 -12.54 -4.94 -10.19
C ARG A 85 -11.33 -4.44 -10.97
N VAL A 86 -10.14 -4.79 -10.53
CA VAL A 86 -8.88 -4.52 -11.24
C VAL A 86 -8.21 -5.84 -11.59
N GLU A 87 -7.64 -5.93 -12.79
CA GLU A 87 -7.08 -7.16 -13.33
C GLU A 87 -5.73 -6.91 -13.99
N VAL A 88 -4.78 -7.78 -13.75
CA VAL A 88 -3.44 -7.77 -14.36
C VAL A 88 -3.13 -9.16 -14.90
N GLN A 89 -2.54 -9.23 -16.10
CA GLN A 89 -2.07 -10.50 -16.65
C GLN A 89 -0.91 -11.05 -15.80
N ASN A 90 -0.95 -12.33 -15.48
CA ASN A 90 0.09 -12.95 -14.65
C ASN A 90 1.49 -12.83 -15.27
N ALA A 91 1.57 -12.83 -16.59
CA ALA A 91 2.83 -12.59 -17.31
C ALA A 91 3.50 -11.22 -17.02
N GLU A 92 2.75 -10.26 -16.47
CA GLU A 92 3.28 -8.95 -16.04
C GLU A 92 3.81 -8.96 -14.61
N ILE A 93 3.53 -10.03 -13.84
CA ILE A 93 3.98 -10.21 -12.47
C ILE A 93 5.21 -11.10 -12.47
N ASP A 94 6.38 -10.51 -12.26
CA ASP A 94 7.63 -11.26 -12.19
C ASP A 94 7.76 -12.08 -10.90
N ASP A 95 8.64 -13.08 -10.92
CA ASP A 95 9.03 -13.84 -9.74
C ASP A 95 9.88 -12.97 -8.81
N PHE A 96 9.24 -12.22 -7.95
CA PHE A 96 9.91 -11.26 -7.07
C PHE A 96 10.54 -11.93 -5.83
N VAL A 97 11.52 -11.26 -5.24
CA VAL A 97 12.27 -11.76 -4.08
C VAL A 97 11.41 -11.75 -2.82
N LEU A 98 11.36 -12.87 -2.11
CA LEU A 98 10.78 -13.02 -0.78
C LEU A 98 11.83 -12.81 0.33
N LEU A 99 12.97 -13.52 0.23
CA LEU A 99 14.11 -13.36 1.13
C LEU A 99 15.35 -12.97 0.36
N ARG A 100 16.10 -12.04 0.91
CA ARG A 100 17.42 -11.62 0.41
C ARG A 100 18.49 -12.65 0.78
N ALA A 101 19.69 -12.52 0.19
CA ALA A 101 20.80 -13.42 0.44
C ALA A 101 21.29 -13.42 1.90
N ASP A 102 21.06 -12.35 2.63
CA ASP A 102 21.36 -12.25 4.07
C ASP A 102 20.24 -12.86 4.96
N GLY A 103 19.21 -13.46 4.33
CA GLY A 103 18.05 -14.03 5.01
C GLY A 103 17.03 -13.01 5.52
N SER A 104 17.22 -11.71 5.22
CA SER A 104 16.22 -10.69 5.56
C SER A 104 15.02 -10.74 4.61
N PRO A 105 13.78 -10.57 5.13
CA PRO A 105 12.58 -10.54 4.29
C PRO A 105 12.52 -9.26 3.47
N THR A 106 11.87 -9.34 2.31
CA THR A 106 11.42 -8.14 1.60
C THR A 106 10.15 -7.59 2.23
N TYR A 107 9.84 -6.33 1.91
CA TYR A 107 8.57 -5.72 2.32
C TYR A 107 7.36 -6.58 1.92
N MET A 108 7.36 -7.12 0.70
CA MET A 108 6.22 -7.90 0.18
C MET A 108 5.92 -9.13 1.03
N LEU A 109 6.95 -9.89 1.41
CA LEU A 109 6.76 -11.05 2.28
C LEU A 109 6.37 -10.64 3.69
N ALA A 110 7.10 -9.67 4.28
CA ALA A 110 6.90 -9.27 5.67
C ALA A 110 5.46 -8.78 5.91
N VAL A 111 4.95 -7.89 5.05
CA VAL A 111 3.60 -7.34 5.22
C VAL A 111 2.52 -8.43 5.10
N CYS A 112 2.65 -9.38 4.15
CA CYS A 112 1.65 -10.45 4.01
C CYS A 112 1.63 -11.38 5.21
N VAL A 113 2.81 -11.72 5.75
CA VAL A 113 2.92 -12.60 6.93
C VAL A 113 2.40 -11.90 8.18
N ASP A 114 2.79 -10.63 8.38
CA ASP A 114 2.34 -9.85 9.53
C ASP A 114 0.82 -9.64 9.48
N ASP A 115 0.25 -9.27 8.34
CA ASP A 115 -1.19 -9.09 8.14
C ASP A 115 -1.96 -10.40 8.41
N HIS A 116 -1.47 -11.53 7.88
CA HIS A 116 -2.07 -12.84 8.11
C HIS A 116 -2.03 -13.23 9.60
N ASP A 117 -0.86 -13.16 10.23
CA ASP A 117 -0.68 -13.60 11.62
C ASP A 117 -1.41 -12.67 12.61
N MET A 118 -1.63 -11.41 12.26
CA MET A 118 -2.43 -10.44 13.02
C MET A 118 -3.94 -10.53 12.73
N GLY A 119 -4.37 -11.35 11.78
CA GLY A 119 -5.78 -11.51 11.41
C GLY A 119 -6.37 -10.27 10.72
N VAL A 120 -5.56 -9.54 9.95
CA VAL A 120 -6.02 -8.37 9.18
C VAL A 120 -7.02 -8.82 8.12
N THR A 121 -8.24 -8.30 8.18
CA THR A 121 -9.34 -8.63 7.26
C THR A 121 -9.45 -7.65 6.10
N HIS A 122 -9.03 -6.40 6.31
CA HIS A 122 -9.12 -5.31 5.33
C HIS A 122 -7.81 -4.52 5.29
N VAL A 123 -7.26 -4.35 4.09
CA VAL A 123 -6.06 -3.55 3.82
C VAL A 123 -6.50 -2.27 3.12
N ILE A 124 -6.58 -1.17 3.88
CA ILE A 124 -7.01 0.14 3.36
C ILE A 124 -5.80 1.06 3.31
N ARG A 125 -5.47 1.57 2.10
CA ARG A 125 -4.24 2.36 1.89
C ARG A 125 -4.33 3.22 0.62
N GLY A 126 -3.29 4.02 0.35
CA GLY A 126 -3.23 4.81 -0.87
C GLY A 126 -3.14 3.96 -2.14
N ASP A 127 -3.70 4.46 -3.24
CA ASP A 127 -3.77 3.78 -4.54
C ASP A 127 -2.40 3.64 -5.24
N ASP A 128 -1.38 4.36 -4.78
CA ASP A 128 0.02 4.13 -5.19
C ASP A 128 0.54 2.74 -4.81
N HIS A 129 -0.17 2.04 -3.93
CA HIS A 129 0.10 0.66 -3.54
C HIS A 129 -0.78 -0.39 -4.26
N LEU A 130 -1.65 0.01 -5.20
CA LEU A 130 -2.55 -0.92 -5.89
C LEU A 130 -1.78 -2.05 -6.61
N ASN A 131 -0.68 -1.71 -7.29
CA ASN A 131 0.17 -2.71 -7.94
C ASN A 131 0.80 -3.72 -6.97
N ASN A 132 0.97 -3.35 -5.70
CA ASN A 132 1.47 -4.27 -4.69
C ASN A 132 0.44 -5.34 -4.33
N ALA A 133 -0.86 -5.04 -4.41
CA ALA A 133 -1.92 -6.00 -4.11
C ALA A 133 -1.85 -7.25 -5.00
N PHE A 134 -1.50 -7.10 -6.27
CA PHE A 134 -1.33 -8.22 -7.18
C PHE A 134 -0.16 -9.13 -6.78
N ARG A 135 0.98 -8.56 -6.36
CA ARG A 135 2.12 -9.32 -5.84
C ARG A 135 1.79 -9.97 -4.50
N GLN A 136 1.11 -9.26 -3.62
CA GLN A 136 0.66 -9.79 -2.33
C GLN A 136 -0.30 -10.97 -2.52
N ALA A 137 -1.24 -10.87 -3.47
CA ALA A 137 -2.14 -11.98 -3.82
C ALA A 137 -1.38 -13.26 -4.22
N GLN A 138 -0.23 -13.14 -4.91
CA GLN A 138 0.61 -14.30 -5.22
C GLN A 138 1.20 -14.94 -3.96
N ILE A 139 1.59 -14.13 -2.95
CA ILE A 139 2.10 -14.66 -1.68
C ILE A 139 0.99 -15.38 -0.91
N TYR A 140 -0.20 -14.76 -0.78
CA TYR A 140 -1.35 -15.38 -0.13
C TYR A 140 -1.72 -16.72 -0.79
N ALA A 141 -1.79 -16.75 -2.13
CA ALA A 141 -2.07 -17.97 -2.89
C ALA A 141 -0.99 -19.04 -2.70
N ALA A 142 0.29 -18.66 -2.72
CA ALA A 142 1.42 -19.58 -2.53
C ALA A 142 1.47 -20.13 -1.10
N ALA A 143 1.08 -19.33 -0.09
CA ALA A 143 1.00 -19.76 1.31
C ALA A 143 -0.28 -20.53 1.64
N GLY A 144 -1.27 -20.58 0.72
CA GLY A 144 -2.56 -21.21 0.96
C GLY A 144 -3.45 -20.42 1.95
N TRP A 145 -3.28 -19.10 2.01
CA TRP A 145 -4.03 -18.21 2.89
C TRP A 145 -5.17 -17.50 2.16
N ASP A 146 -6.21 -17.16 2.91
CA ASP A 146 -7.30 -16.33 2.40
C ASP A 146 -6.81 -14.90 2.18
N LEU A 147 -7.16 -14.31 1.04
CA LEU A 147 -6.80 -12.96 0.69
C LEU A 147 -7.66 -11.96 1.47
N PRO A 148 -7.09 -10.95 2.14
CA PRO A 148 -7.86 -9.89 2.77
C PRO A 148 -8.59 -9.02 1.72
N SER A 149 -9.63 -8.32 2.13
CA SER A 149 -10.25 -7.30 1.30
C SER A 149 -9.32 -6.11 1.12
N PHE A 150 -9.17 -5.61 -0.11
CA PHE A 150 -8.38 -4.41 -0.38
C PHE A 150 -9.28 -3.21 -0.64
N GLY A 151 -8.86 -2.03 -0.16
CA GLY A 151 -9.46 -0.74 -0.45
C GLY A 151 -8.36 0.29 -0.72
N HIS A 152 -8.18 0.66 -2.00
CA HIS A 152 -7.17 1.63 -2.41
C HIS A 152 -7.79 3.01 -2.59
N ILE A 153 -7.51 3.89 -1.61
CA ILE A 153 -8.01 5.26 -1.57
C ILE A 153 -7.12 6.14 -2.45
N PRO A 154 -7.70 6.99 -3.32
CA PRO A 154 -6.95 7.90 -4.15
C PRO A 154 -6.03 8.82 -3.36
N LEU A 155 -4.87 9.11 -3.93
CA LEU A 155 -3.93 10.06 -3.34
C LEU A 155 -4.53 11.47 -3.29
N ILE A 156 -4.17 12.19 -2.24
CA ILE A 156 -4.47 13.62 -2.11
C ILE A 156 -3.44 14.40 -2.91
N HIS A 157 -3.90 15.35 -3.72
CA HIS A 157 -3.07 16.23 -4.51
C HIS A 157 -3.06 17.65 -3.94
N GLY A 158 -1.97 18.37 -4.21
CA GLY A 158 -1.87 19.81 -3.95
C GLY A 158 -2.63 20.65 -5.00
N ALA A 159 -2.59 21.95 -4.83
CA ALA A 159 -3.22 22.89 -5.75
C ALA A 159 -2.65 22.81 -7.19
N ASP A 160 -1.38 22.42 -7.31
CA ASP A 160 -0.68 22.21 -8.60
C ASP A 160 -1.05 20.88 -9.30
N GLY A 161 -1.89 20.06 -8.67
CA GLY A 161 -2.28 18.75 -9.17
C GLY A 161 -1.23 17.65 -9.01
N ALA A 162 -0.09 17.91 -8.38
CA ALA A 162 0.89 16.89 -8.02
C ALA A 162 0.51 16.19 -6.70
N LYS A 163 0.99 14.97 -6.48
CA LYS A 163 0.84 14.27 -5.20
C LYS A 163 1.27 15.18 -4.05
N LEU A 164 0.39 15.33 -3.06
CA LEU A 164 0.67 16.14 -1.88
C LEU A 164 1.95 15.65 -1.19
N SER A 165 2.87 16.56 -0.94
CA SER A 165 4.17 16.26 -0.37
C SER A 165 4.63 17.40 0.53
N LYS A 166 5.68 17.18 1.32
CA LYS A 166 6.27 18.22 2.21
C LYS A 166 6.58 19.53 1.48
N ARG A 167 6.94 19.50 0.18
CA ARG A 167 7.18 20.70 -0.63
C ARG A 167 5.89 21.51 -0.91
N HIS A 168 4.72 20.92 -0.77
CA HIS A 168 3.42 21.56 -0.94
C HIS A 168 2.80 22.01 0.41
N GLY A 169 3.61 22.02 1.48
CA GLY A 169 3.11 22.32 2.81
C GLY A 169 2.26 21.19 3.41
N ALA A 170 2.40 19.94 2.90
CA ALA A 170 1.83 18.80 3.57
C ALA A 170 2.50 18.63 4.92
N VAL A 171 1.78 18.96 5.92
CA VAL A 171 2.19 18.98 7.32
C VAL A 171 1.63 17.77 8.04
N GLY A 172 2.26 17.33 9.11
CA GLY A 172 1.66 16.35 10.01
C GLY A 172 0.38 16.90 10.62
N VAL A 173 -0.49 16.02 11.12
CA VAL A 173 -1.76 16.44 11.75
C VAL A 173 -1.51 17.39 12.91
N GLU A 174 -0.39 17.23 13.62
CA GLU A 174 0.05 18.08 14.72
C GLU A 174 0.27 19.55 14.31
N GLU A 175 0.77 19.78 13.09
CA GLU A 175 1.01 21.14 12.60
C GLU A 175 -0.29 21.91 12.35
N TYR A 176 -1.38 21.23 11.96
CA TYR A 176 -2.70 21.91 11.88
C TYR A 176 -3.16 22.37 13.26
N ARG A 177 -2.95 21.58 14.31
CA ARG A 177 -3.21 21.98 15.68
C ARG A 177 -2.37 23.22 16.06
N ASP A 178 -1.08 23.20 15.74
CA ASP A 178 -0.15 24.29 16.09
C ASP A 178 -0.45 25.58 15.30
N GLN A 179 -1.12 25.46 14.13
CA GLN A 179 -1.68 26.56 13.34
C GLN A 179 -3.05 27.04 13.85
N GLY A 180 -3.62 26.41 14.89
CA GLY A 180 -4.89 26.82 15.49
C GLY A 180 -6.13 26.21 14.83
N TYR A 181 -5.98 25.14 14.04
CA TYR A 181 -7.13 24.42 13.54
C TYR A 181 -7.74 23.52 14.63
N LEU A 182 -9.04 23.55 14.75
CA LEU A 182 -9.78 22.64 15.62
C LEU A 182 -9.79 21.21 15.04
N VAL A 183 -9.84 20.25 15.93
CA VAL A 183 -9.86 18.83 15.57
C VAL A 183 -11.06 18.51 14.66
N GLU A 184 -12.22 19.12 14.95
CA GLU A 184 -13.45 18.93 14.18
C GLU A 184 -13.30 19.46 12.75
N SER A 185 -12.63 20.58 12.55
CA SER A 185 -12.42 21.15 11.21
C SER A 185 -11.45 20.31 10.38
N VAL A 186 -10.36 19.84 10.98
CA VAL A 186 -9.40 18.94 10.29
C VAL A 186 -10.07 17.61 9.94
N PHE A 187 -10.82 17.03 10.89
CA PHE A 187 -11.55 15.79 10.65
C PHE A 187 -12.54 15.93 9.50
N ASN A 188 -13.41 16.96 9.53
CA ASN A 188 -14.41 17.20 8.48
C ASN A 188 -13.76 17.48 7.12
N ALA A 189 -12.68 18.26 7.06
CA ALA A 189 -11.96 18.54 5.84
C ALA A 189 -11.34 17.26 5.24
N LEU A 190 -10.69 16.43 6.06
CA LEU A 190 -10.09 15.16 5.62
C LEU A 190 -11.16 14.15 5.17
N LEU A 191 -12.29 14.05 5.89
CA LEU A 191 -13.40 13.19 5.51
C LEU A 191 -13.90 13.52 4.10
N ARG A 192 -14.06 14.80 3.79
CA ARG A 192 -14.57 15.26 2.50
C ARG A 192 -13.56 15.24 1.36
N LEU A 193 -12.30 14.92 1.61
CA LEU A 193 -11.30 14.81 0.54
C LEU A 193 -11.54 13.63 -0.40
N GLY A 194 -12.22 12.60 0.04
CA GLY A 194 -12.49 11.44 -0.81
C GLY A 194 -13.88 10.86 -0.65
N TRP A 195 -14.72 11.48 0.19
CA TRP A 195 -16.06 11.00 0.48
C TRP A 195 -17.04 12.17 0.65
N SER A 196 -18.32 11.96 0.39
CA SER A 196 -19.37 12.95 0.59
C SER A 196 -20.71 12.28 0.91
N HIS A 197 -21.53 12.97 1.66
CA HIS A 197 -22.92 12.59 1.91
C HIS A 197 -23.84 13.70 1.33
N GLY A 198 -24.37 13.46 0.14
CA GLY A 198 -25.15 14.50 -0.57
C GLY A 198 -24.39 15.82 -0.68
N ASP A 199 -25.08 16.91 -0.32
CA ASP A 199 -24.55 18.27 -0.31
C ASP A 199 -24.08 18.74 1.07
N ASP A 200 -24.04 17.83 2.06
CA ASP A 200 -23.62 18.16 3.42
C ASP A 200 -22.13 18.58 3.46
N GLU A 201 -21.88 19.80 3.90
CA GLU A 201 -20.52 20.31 4.07
C GLU A 201 -20.01 20.19 5.50
N ILE A 202 -20.88 20.36 6.46
CA ILE A 202 -20.59 20.25 7.89
C ILE A 202 -21.08 18.90 8.38
N ILE A 203 -20.17 18.03 8.75
CA ILE A 203 -20.46 16.66 9.14
C ILE A 203 -19.79 16.39 10.48
N SER A 204 -20.60 16.13 11.50
CA SER A 204 -20.10 15.76 12.83
C SER A 204 -19.42 14.38 12.79
N ARG A 205 -18.64 14.09 13.81
CA ARG A 205 -18.03 12.77 13.96
C ARG A 205 -19.08 11.65 14.09
N GLU A 206 -20.15 11.93 14.80
CA GLU A 206 -21.26 10.99 15.01
C GLU A 206 -21.98 10.70 13.70
N GLN A 207 -22.27 11.71 12.91
CA GLN A 207 -22.85 11.57 11.58
C GLN A 207 -21.90 10.82 10.64
N ALA A 208 -20.60 11.13 10.69
CA ALA A 208 -19.62 10.41 9.88
C ALA A 208 -19.55 8.92 10.23
N VAL A 209 -19.63 8.57 11.52
CA VAL A 209 -19.65 7.16 11.95
C VAL A 209 -20.91 6.43 11.47
N GLU A 210 -22.05 7.14 11.39
CA GLU A 210 -23.32 6.57 10.93
C GLU A 210 -23.37 6.42 9.40
N TRP A 211 -22.81 7.39 8.67
CA TRP A 211 -23.02 7.51 7.23
C TRP A 211 -21.86 6.96 6.37
N PHE A 212 -20.62 6.96 6.92
CA PHE A 212 -19.45 6.56 6.16
C PHE A 212 -19.48 5.07 5.87
N ASP A 213 -19.35 4.73 4.57
CA ASP A 213 -19.00 3.38 4.15
C ASP A 213 -17.85 3.44 3.14
N LEU A 214 -16.98 2.44 3.20
CA LEU A 214 -15.78 2.37 2.35
C LEU A 214 -16.09 2.29 0.85
N PRO A 215 -17.13 1.57 0.39
CA PRO A 215 -17.52 1.54 -1.01
C PRO A 215 -17.93 2.89 -1.60
N ASP A 216 -18.33 3.84 -0.75
CA ASP A 216 -18.77 5.19 -1.16
C ASP A 216 -17.59 6.17 -1.32
N VAL A 217 -16.36 5.73 -1.04
CA VAL A 217 -15.17 6.54 -1.28
C VAL A 217 -14.97 6.74 -2.78
N ASN A 218 -14.77 8.01 -3.18
CA ASN A 218 -14.55 8.38 -4.57
C ASN A 218 -13.28 7.74 -5.14
N LYS A 219 -13.33 7.33 -6.41
CA LYS A 219 -12.19 6.76 -7.13
C LYS A 219 -11.21 7.81 -7.66
N GLY A 220 -11.64 9.06 -7.74
CA GLY A 220 -10.84 10.16 -8.26
C GLY A 220 -9.99 10.84 -7.19
N ALA A 221 -8.79 11.27 -7.58
CA ALA A 221 -7.92 12.01 -6.68
C ALA A 221 -8.57 13.33 -6.22
N SER A 222 -8.46 13.61 -4.94
CA SER A 222 -8.95 14.84 -4.32
C SER A 222 -7.84 15.87 -4.18
N ARG A 223 -8.20 17.15 -4.15
CA ARG A 223 -7.28 18.26 -3.88
C ARG A 223 -7.54 18.84 -2.51
N LEU A 224 -6.48 19.01 -1.75
CA LEU A 224 -6.56 19.71 -0.48
C LEU A 224 -6.76 21.22 -0.74
N ASP A 225 -7.88 21.76 -0.24
CA ASP A 225 -8.26 23.16 -0.34
C ASP A 225 -8.16 23.79 1.05
N MET A 226 -7.12 24.60 1.26
CA MET A 226 -6.86 25.24 2.54
C MET A 226 -7.88 26.34 2.86
N ASP A 227 -8.46 27.00 1.86
CA ASP A 227 -9.50 28.02 2.08
C ASP A 227 -10.78 27.39 2.61
N LYS A 228 -11.14 26.21 2.08
CA LYS A 228 -12.26 25.42 2.60
C LYS A 228 -11.97 24.93 4.03
N MET A 229 -10.76 24.45 4.31
CA MET A 229 -10.38 24.03 5.67
C MET A 229 -10.46 25.21 6.64
N LEU A 230 -10.03 26.39 6.24
CA LEU A 230 -10.13 27.62 7.05
C LEU A 230 -11.60 28.01 7.29
N ALA A 231 -12.45 27.91 6.28
CA ALA A 231 -13.88 28.18 6.42
C ALA A 231 -14.56 27.21 7.40
N LEU A 232 -14.23 25.91 7.34
CA LEU A 232 -14.67 24.92 8.32
C LEU A 232 -14.18 25.26 9.73
N ASN A 233 -12.93 25.68 9.88
CA ASN A 233 -12.38 26.08 11.17
C ASN A 233 -13.12 27.28 11.76
N ALA A 234 -13.42 28.27 10.92
CA ALA A 234 -14.19 29.44 11.34
C ALA A 234 -15.63 29.07 11.76
N HIS A 235 -16.23 28.07 11.11
CA HIS A 235 -17.54 27.56 11.47
C HIS A 235 -17.51 26.92 12.88
N TYR A 236 -16.62 25.94 13.09
CA TYR A 236 -16.52 25.23 14.36
C TYR A 236 -16.07 26.14 15.53
N LEU A 237 -15.22 27.15 15.27
CA LEU A 237 -14.85 28.16 16.27
C LEU A 237 -16.06 28.96 16.76
N LYS A 238 -17.01 29.30 15.88
CA LYS A 238 -18.21 30.06 16.26
C LYS A 238 -19.20 29.25 17.08
N GLU A 239 -19.25 27.92 16.86
CA GLU A 239 -20.17 27.03 17.57
C GLU A 239 -19.61 26.53 18.90
N LYS A 240 -18.28 26.60 19.08
CA LYS A 240 -17.61 26.09 20.28
C LYS A 240 -17.89 26.95 21.50
N PRO A 241 -18.23 26.37 22.66
CA PRO A 241 -18.44 27.11 23.90
C PRO A 241 -17.22 27.95 24.29
N ALA A 242 -17.45 29.16 24.77
CA ALA A 242 -16.36 30.09 25.15
C ALA A 242 -15.40 29.51 26.21
N ALA A 243 -15.88 28.67 27.10
CA ALA A 243 -15.06 27.97 28.09
C ALA A 243 -14.04 27.01 27.46
N ASP A 244 -14.46 26.30 26.40
CA ASP A 244 -13.61 25.34 25.67
C ASP A 244 -12.56 26.08 24.83
N LEU A 245 -12.97 27.22 24.20
CA LEU A 245 -12.02 28.11 23.50
C LEU A 245 -10.97 28.66 24.42
N LEU A 246 -11.38 29.10 25.63
CA LEU A 246 -10.45 29.58 26.64
C LEU A 246 -9.47 28.50 27.09
N ALA A 247 -9.93 27.26 27.23
CA ALA A 247 -9.06 26.12 27.57
C ALA A 247 -8.02 25.81 26.48
N LEU A 248 -8.40 25.92 25.20
CA LEU A 248 -7.50 25.71 24.05
C LEU A 248 -6.49 26.88 23.90
N ALA A 249 -6.86 28.11 24.27
CA ALA A 249 -6.00 29.28 24.15
C ALA A 249 -4.99 29.44 25.32
N ARG A 250 -5.07 28.59 26.34
CA ARG A 250 -4.09 28.60 27.44
C ARG A 250 -2.82 27.88 27.02
N PRO A 251 -1.64 28.48 27.19
CA PRO A 251 -0.34 27.86 26.93
C PRO A 251 -0.06 26.69 27.86
#